data_eaba5379ab79868df3d97d5ffb8f2435
#
_entry.id   eaba5379ab79868df3d97d5ffb8f2435
#
_cell.length_a   1.000
_cell.length_b   1.000
_cell.length_c   1.000
_cell.angle_alpha   90.00
_cell.angle_beta   90.00
_cell.angle_gamma   90.00
#
_symmetry.space_group_name_H-M   'P 1'
#
loop_
_entity.id
_entity.type
_entity.pdbx_description
1 polymer ?
#
loop_
_entity_poly.entity_id
_entity_poly.type
_entity_poly.pdbx_seq_one_letter_code
_entity_poly.pdbx_strand_id
1 'polypeptide(L)'
;MAMIDIKDVSKWYGSFQVLTDCTTNVSKGEVVVVCGPSGSGKSTLIKTVNGLEPFQKGNISVDGVPVNDPKTNLSKLRSRIGMVFQNFELFPHMSVERNLTLAQVKVLGRPEEQSRDKGLKLLDRVGLIAQKDKFPGQLSGGQQQRVAIARALSMDPIAMLFDEPTSALDPEMINEVLDVMVELAHEGMTMMVVTHEMGFARKVANRVIFMDKGQIVEDLPKDEFFGKPRSERAQAFLSKILHH
;
A
#
# COMPACT_ATOMS: atom_id res chain seq x y z
N MET A 1 8.19 -12.10 -14.41
CA MET A 1 8.40 -12.75 -13.08
C MET A 1 7.58 -11.95 -12.08
N ALA A 2 6.78 -12.59 -11.23
CA ALA A 2 5.96 -11.89 -10.24
C ALA A 2 6.87 -11.20 -9.22
N MET A 3 6.57 -9.93 -8.91
CA MET A 3 7.20 -9.18 -7.81
C MET A 3 6.62 -9.60 -6.47
N ILE A 4 5.28 -9.80 -6.42
CA ILE A 4 4.57 -10.35 -5.27
C ILE A 4 3.80 -11.57 -5.78
N ASP A 5 3.94 -12.71 -5.10
CA ASP A 5 3.24 -13.95 -5.44
C ASP A 5 2.54 -14.47 -4.18
N ILE A 6 1.23 -14.63 -4.26
CA ILE A 6 0.34 -15.04 -3.17
C ILE A 6 -0.36 -16.33 -3.62
N LYS A 7 -0.21 -17.44 -2.90
CA LYS A 7 -0.76 -18.76 -3.24
C LYS A 7 -1.49 -19.38 -2.07
N ASP A 8 -2.78 -19.61 -2.25
CA ASP A 8 -3.67 -20.34 -1.35
C ASP A 8 -3.60 -19.86 0.11
N VAL A 9 -3.49 -18.51 0.26
CA VAL A 9 -3.28 -17.91 1.57
C VAL A 9 -4.58 -17.89 2.36
N SER A 10 -4.53 -18.54 3.54
CA SER A 10 -5.62 -18.52 4.50
C SER A 10 -5.13 -18.05 5.87
N LYS A 11 -5.93 -17.21 6.52
CA LYS A 11 -5.61 -16.61 7.81
C LYS A 11 -6.78 -16.66 8.79
N TRP A 12 -6.45 -16.94 10.05
CA TRP A 12 -7.38 -16.93 11.16
C TRP A 12 -6.92 -15.99 12.28
N TYR A 13 -7.89 -15.36 12.95
CA TYR A 13 -7.74 -14.77 14.27
C TYR A 13 -8.51 -15.63 15.27
N GLY A 14 -7.79 -16.44 16.06
CA GLY A 14 -8.41 -17.48 16.87
C GLY A 14 -9.18 -18.49 15.99
N SER A 15 -10.49 -18.62 16.21
CA SER A 15 -11.37 -19.47 15.41
C SER A 15 -11.99 -18.79 14.20
N PHE A 16 -11.85 -17.46 14.09
CA PHE A 16 -12.45 -16.66 13.00
C PHE A 16 -11.53 -16.62 11.78
N GLN A 17 -11.98 -17.17 10.66
CA GLN A 17 -11.25 -17.13 9.40
C GLN A 17 -11.52 -15.81 8.68
N VAL A 18 -10.43 -15.06 8.39
CA VAL A 18 -10.49 -13.75 7.73
C VAL A 18 -10.07 -13.83 6.26
N LEU A 19 -9.16 -14.73 5.91
CA LEU A 19 -8.77 -14.99 4.53
C LEU A 19 -8.94 -16.49 4.22
N THR A 20 -9.46 -16.78 3.04
CA THR A 20 -9.72 -18.14 2.58
C THR A 20 -9.15 -18.31 1.18
N ASP A 21 -8.09 -19.13 1.08
CA ASP A 21 -7.44 -19.60 -0.15
C ASP A 21 -7.20 -18.46 -1.19
N CYS A 22 -6.72 -17.31 -0.71
CA CYS A 22 -6.43 -16.16 -1.57
C CYS A 22 -5.22 -16.46 -2.47
N THR A 23 -5.42 -16.38 -3.79
CA THR A 23 -4.37 -16.56 -4.80
C THR A 23 -4.38 -15.40 -5.78
N THR A 24 -3.26 -14.71 -5.91
CA THR A 24 -3.02 -13.63 -6.87
C THR A 24 -1.52 -13.34 -6.97
N ASN A 25 -1.13 -12.52 -7.93
CA ASN A 25 0.25 -12.05 -8.06
C ASN A 25 0.28 -10.57 -8.47
N VAL A 26 1.43 -9.92 -8.31
CA VAL A 26 1.69 -8.57 -8.82
C VAL A 26 3.00 -8.61 -9.59
N SER A 27 2.97 -8.21 -10.85
CA SER A 27 4.16 -8.13 -11.68
C SER A 27 4.97 -6.87 -11.40
N LYS A 28 6.25 -6.84 -11.77
CA LYS A 28 7.08 -5.63 -11.64
C LYS A 28 6.48 -4.48 -12.47
N GLY A 29 6.33 -3.32 -11.85
CA GLY A 29 5.75 -2.12 -12.47
C GLY A 29 4.21 -2.16 -12.60
N GLU A 30 3.56 -3.22 -12.12
CA GLU A 30 2.11 -3.34 -12.14
C GLU A 30 1.48 -2.62 -10.96
N VAL A 31 0.36 -1.95 -11.20
CA VAL A 31 -0.53 -1.37 -10.20
C VAL A 31 -1.77 -2.24 -10.06
N VAL A 32 -1.89 -2.92 -8.93
CA VAL A 32 -3.04 -3.76 -8.58
C VAL A 32 -3.87 -3.06 -7.50
N VAL A 33 -5.11 -2.77 -7.80
CA VAL A 33 -6.06 -2.22 -6.82
C VAL A 33 -6.88 -3.34 -6.20
N VAL A 34 -7.00 -3.34 -4.88
CA VAL A 34 -7.83 -4.27 -4.10
C VAL A 34 -9.02 -3.51 -3.55
N CYS A 35 -10.23 -3.89 -3.96
CA CYS A 35 -11.46 -3.27 -3.50
C CYS A 35 -12.46 -4.31 -2.96
N GLY A 36 -13.56 -3.85 -2.37
CA GLY A 36 -14.60 -4.69 -1.81
C GLY A 36 -15.20 -4.11 -0.53
N PRO A 37 -16.25 -4.71 0.02
CA PRO A 37 -16.92 -4.24 1.24
C PRO A 37 -15.98 -4.14 2.44
N SER A 38 -16.33 -3.31 3.43
CA SER A 38 -15.64 -3.29 4.73
C SER A 38 -15.70 -4.68 5.37
N GLY A 39 -14.61 -5.09 6.01
CA GLY A 39 -14.49 -6.42 6.63
C GLY A 39 -14.27 -7.57 5.64
N SER A 40 -14.07 -7.34 4.34
CA SER A 40 -13.82 -8.41 3.36
C SER A 40 -12.38 -8.98 3.38
N GLY A 41 -11.49 -8.49 4.26
CA GLY A 41 -10.14 -9.02 4.42
C GLY A 41 -9.03 -8.27 3.68
N LYS A 42 -9.32 -7.17 2.98
CA LYS A 42 -8.36 -6.40 2.16
C LYS A 42 -7.11 -5.96 2.93
N SER A 43 -7.32 -5.26 4.06
CA SER A 43 -6.22 -4.78 4.90
C SER A 43 -5.42 -5.93 5.53
N THR A 44 -6.07 -7.05 5.82
CA THR A 44 -5.40 -8.24 6.29
C THR A 44 -4.53 -8.84 5.18
N LEU A 45 -5.07 -8.99 3.96
CA LEU A 45 -4.33 -9.52 2.81
C LEU A 45 -3.06 -8.69 2.53
N ILE A 46 -3.18 -7.37 2.45
CA ILE A 46 -2.01 -6.52 2.15
C ILE A 46 -0.95 -6.58 3.26
N LYS A 47 -1.37 -6.68 4.53
CA LYS A 47 -0.45 -6.82 5.68
C LYS A 47 0.25 -8.18 5.74
N THR A 48 -0.31 -9.23 5.13
CA THR A 48 0.40 -10.51 5.01
C THR A 48 1.56 -10.45 4.04
N VAL A 49 1.50 -9.59 3.02
CA VAL A 49 2.54 -9.47 1.98
C VAL A 49 3.89 -9.04 2.56
N ASN A 50 3.92 -8.16 3.56
CA ASN A 50 5.16 -7.73 4.23
C ASN A 50 5.39 -8.44 5.57
N GLY A 51 4.59 -9.48 5.88
CA GLY A 51 4.68 -10.26 7.09
C GLY A 51 4.32 -9.51 8.38
N LEU A 52 3.62 -8.35 8.30
CA LEU A 52 3.06 -7.68 9.49
C LEU A 52 1.96 -8.51 10.12
N GLU A 53 1.17 -9.19 9.28
CA GLU A 53 0.18 -10.16 9.73
C GLU A 53 0.63 -11.57 9.34
N PRO A 54 0.88 -12.45 10.31
CA PRO A 54 1.18 -13.86 10.03
C PRO A 54 -0.06 -14.57 9.49
N PHE A 55 0.12 -15.52 8.60
CA PHE A 55 -0.93 -16.40 8.07
C PHE A 55 -0.62 -17.87 8.33
N GLN A 56 -1.63 -18.72 8.32
CA GLN A 56 -1.50 -20.12 8.76
C GLN A 56 -1.40 -21.12 7.61
N LYS A 57 -1.91 -20.77 6.41
CA LYS A 57 -1.82 -21.64 5.21
C LYS A 57 -1.41 -20.84 3.99
N GLY A 58 -0.85 -21.52 3.02
CA GLY A 58 -0.42 -20.96 1.75
C GLY A 58 1.01 -20.45 1.77
N ASN A 59 1.38 -19.71 0.75
CA ASN A 59 2.71 -19.15 0.58
C ASN A 59 2.63 -17.73 0.02
N ILE A 60 3.50 -16.85 0.52
CA ILE A 60 3.72 -15.52 -0.07
C ILE A 60 5.21 -15.37 -0.32
N SER A 61 5.57 -14.86 -1.50
CA SER A 61 6.94 -14.43 -1.76
C SER A 61 6.96 -13.02 -2.36
N VAL A 62 7.99 -12.25 -2.02
CA VAL A 62 8.26 -10.93 -2.61
C VAL A 62 9.66 -10.95 -3.19
N ASP A 63 9.75 -10.65 -4.49
CA ASP A 63 11.01 -10.74 -5.26
C ASP A 63 11.72 -12.10 -5.05
N GLY A 64 10.93 -13.18 -5.05
CA GLY A 64 11.39 -14.55 -4.84
C GLY A 64 11.75 -14.90 -3.39
N VAL A 65 11.65 -13.95 -2.44
CA VAL A 65 11.94 -14.19 -1.01
C VAL A 65 10.63 -14.61 -0.31
N PRO A 66 10.55 -15.83 0.27
CA PRO A 66 9.36 -16.30 0.97
C PRO A 66 9.15 -15.53 2.28
N VAL A 67 7.92 -15.04 2.50
CA VAL A 67 7.55 -14.25 3.69
C VAL A 67 7.41 -15.13 4.94
N ASN A 68 6.91 -16.33 4.77
CA ASN A 68 6.57 -17.27 5.85
C ASN A 68 7.65 -18.31 6.17
N ASP A 69 8.82 -18.23 5.55
CA ASP A 69 9.96 -19.10 5.90
C ASP A 69 10.61 -18.60 7.21
N PRO A 70 10.75 -19.46 8.23
CA PRO A 70 11.43 -19.12 9.49
C PRO A 70 12.86 -18.61 9.32
N LYS A 71 13.51 -18.92 8.19
CA LYS A 71 14.87 -18.46 7.85
C LYS A 71 14.88 -17.07 7.25
N THR A 72 13.72 -16.54 6.84
CA THR A 72 13.64 -15.22 6.22
C THR A 72 13.87 -14.12 7.25
N ASN A 73 14.81 -13.24 6.97
CA ASN A 73 15.00 -12.01 7.73
C ASN A 73 13.91 -11.00 7.33
N LEU A 74 12.79 -11.00 8.09
CA LEU A 74 11.66 -10.10 7.85
C LEU A 74 12.03 -8.61 7.93
N SER A 75 13.00 -8.21 8.78
CA SER A 75 13.44 -6.83 8.84
C SER A 75 14.10 -6.40 7.53
N LYS A 76 14.94 -7.26 6.94
CA LYS A 76 15.55 -7.02 5.64
C LYS A 76 14.51 -7.05 4.50
N LEU A 77 13.52 -7.92 4.56
CA LEU A 77 12.43 -7.95 3.58
C LEU A 77 11.61 -6.65 3.65
N ARG A 78 11.18 -6.27 4.85
CA ARG A 78 10.38 -5.05 5.10
C ARG A 78 11.11 -3.76 4.70
N SER A 79 12.44 -3.70 4.81
CA SER A 79 13.20 -2.53 4.36
C SER A 79 13.15 -2.32 2.85
N ARG A 80 12.78 -3.34 2.09
CA ARG A 80 12.62 -3.30 0.63
C ARG A 80 11.17 -3.08 0.15
N ILE A 81 10.21 -3.07 1.07
CA ILE A 81 8.78 -2.93 0.77
C ILE A 81 8.27 -1.69 1.49
N GLY A 82 7.85 -0.67 0.75
CA GLY A 82 7.20 0.49 1.34
C GLY A 82 5.78 0.13 1.78
N MET A 83 5.40 0.58 2.97
CA MET A 83 4.02 0.43 3.47
C MET A 83 3.50 1.78 3.93
N VAL A 84 2.33 2.14 3.43
CA VAL A 84 1.59 3.36 3.79
C VAL A 84 0.25 2.94 4.40
N PHE A 85 0.00 3.40 5.61
CA PHE A 85 -1.17 3.04 6.41
C PHE A 85 -2.24 4.11 6.36
N GLN A 86 -3.45 3.73 6.74
CA GLN A 86 -4.59 4.63 6.88
C GLN A 86 -4.34 5.78 7.87
N ASN A 87 -3.67 5.51 8.99
CA ASN A 87 -3.42 6.46 10.09
C ASN A 87 -2.01 7.07 10.05
N PHE A 88 -1.40 7.20 8.86
CA PHE A 88 -0.09 7.84 8.61
C PHE A 88 1.11 7.16 9.30
N GLU A 89 0.98 6.74 10.56
CA GLU A 89 2.00 6.06 11.39
C GLU A 89 3.35 6.82 11.44
N LEU A 90 3.30 8.15 11.47
CA LEU A 90 4.49 8.99 11.67
C LEU A 90 4.92 8.97 13.13
N PHE A 91 6.23 9.11 13.36
CA PHE A 91 6.78 9.28 14.70
C PHE A 91 6.44 10.68 15.23
N PRO A 92 5.49 10.83 16.19
CA PRO A 92 4.95 12.14 16.57
C PRO A 92 5.96 13.02 17.32
N HIS A 93 6.97 12.41 17.91
CA HIS A 93 8.04 13.08 18.67
C HIS A 93 9.26 13.44 17.82
N MET A 94 9.20 13.22 16.50
CA MET A 94 10.27 13.52 15.55
C MET A 94 9.78 14.53 14.51
N SER A 95 10.70 15.40 14.04
CA SER A 95 10.41 16.28 12.92
C SER A 95 10.09 15.50 11.65
N VAL A 96 9.49 16.17 10.68
CA VAL A 96 9.21 15.60 9.34
C VAL A 96 10.51 15.11 8.70
N GLU A 97 11.58 15.92 8.70
CA GLU A 97 12.89 15.50 8.18
C GLU A 97 13.38 14.23 8.89
N ARG A 98 13.27 14.16 10.22
CA ARG A 98 13.73 13.00 10.98
C ARG A 98 12.91 11.74 10.72
N ASN A 99 11.62 11.88 10.47
CA ASN A 99 10.76 10.77 10.02
C ASN A 99 11.27 10.11 8.72
N LEU A 100 11.83 10.90 7.79
CA LEU A 100 12.35 10.38 6.53
C LEU A 100 13.79 9.85 6.65
N THR A 101 14.59 10.36 7.58
CA THR A 101 16.03 10.04 7.64
C THR A 101 16.34 8.87 8.56
N LEU A 102 15.57 8.67 9.62
CA LEU A 102 15.86 7.70 10.67
C LEU A 102 16.09 6.29 10.13
N ALA A 103 15.15 5.78 9.32
CA ALA A 103 15.23 4.41 8.80
C ALA A 103 16.37 4.25 7.79
N GLN A 104 16.65 5.26 6.98
CA GLN A 104 17.78 5.26 6.05
C GLN A 104 19.12 5.07 6.79
N VAL A 105 19.29 5.79 7.89
CA VAL A 105 20.52 5.72 8.69
C VAL A 105 20.59 4.41 9.48
N LYS A 106 19.50 4.07 10.20
CA LYS A 106 19.52 2.94 11.16
C LYS A 106 19.37 1.56 10.52
N VAL A 107 18.67 1.48 9.41
CA VAL A 107 18.35 0.19 8.75
C VAL A 107 19.22 -0.03 7.51
N LEU A 108 19.40 1.00 6.68
CA LEU A 108 20.22 0.89 5.46
C LEU A 108 21.71 1.23 5.70
N GLY A 109 22.04 1.81 6.87
CA GLY A 109 23.41 2.26 7.15
C GLY A 109 23.87 3.45 6.28
N ARG A 110 22.92 4.17 5.66
CA ARG A 110 23.24 5.31 4.80
C ARG A 110 23.79 6.46 5.65
N PRO A 111 24.84 7.18 5.19
CA PRO A 111 25.35 8.36 5.88
C PRO A 111 24.26 9.40 6.13
N GLU A 112 24.33 10.10 7.27
CA GLU A 112 23.30 11.05 7.71
C GLU A 112 23.07 12.16 6.66
N GLU A 113 24.13 12.72 6.10
CA GLU A 113 24.05 13.75 5.06
C GLU A 113 23.32 13.26 3.81
N GLN A 114 23.67 12.08 3.29
CA GLN A 114 22.99 11.48 2.13
C GLN A 114 21.53 11.16 2.43
N SER A 115 21.24 10.72 3.66
CA SER A 115 19.87 10.43 4.11
C SER A 115 19.01 11.69 4.15
N ARG A 116 19.63 12.79 4.63
CA ARG A 116 19.00 14.11 4.68
C ARG A 116 18.72 14.65 3.28
N ASP A 117 19.72 14.67 2.41
CA ASP A 117 19.60 15.15 1.04
C ASP A 117 18.47 14.41 0.30
N LYS A 118 18.43 13.08 0.43
CA LYS A 118 17.36 12.28 -0.14
C LYS A 118 16.01 12.60 0.48
N GLY A 119 15.94 12.72 1.79
CA GLY A 119 14.72 13.10 2.51
C GLY A 119 14.18 14.44 2.02
N LEU A 120 15.04 15.46 1.88
CA LEU A 120 14.65 16.78 1.40
C LEU A 120 14.13 16.75 -0.05
N LYS A 121 14.78 15.99 -0.94
CA LYS A 121 14.31 15.80 -2.32
C LYS A 121 12.93 15.14 -2.37
N LEU A 122 12.68 14.17 -1.50
CA LEU A 122 11.37 13.52 -1.42
C LEU A 122 10.30 14.42 -0.81
N LEU A 123 10.65 15.28 0.16
CA LEU A 123 9.74 16.30 0.69
C LEU A 123 9.39 17.34 -0.34
N ASP A 124 10.37 17.78 -1.16
CA ASP A 124 10.13 18.70 -2.28
C ASP A 124 9.17 18.08 -3.30
N ARG A 125 9.41 16.81 -3.67
CA ARG A 125 8.57 16.04 -4.58
C ARG A 125 7.10 15.98 -4.15
N VAL A 126 6.83 15.85 -2.83
CA VAL A 126 5.46 15.82 -2.31
C VAL A 126 4.94 17.21 -1.90
N GLY A 127 5.67 18.29 -2.28
CA GLY A 127 5.29 19.68 -2.04
C GLY A 127 5.38 20.11 -0.58
N LEU A 128 6.24 19.49 0.23
CA LEU A 128 6.30 19.69 1.68
C LEU A 128 7.68 20.12 2.21
N ILE A 129 8.58 20.59 1.35
CA ILE A 129 9.93 20.98 1.75
C ILE A 129 9.92 22.07 2.86
N ALA A 130 8.97 23.01 2.80
CA ALA A 130 8.81 24.07 3.80
C ALA A 130 8.35 23.54 5.18
N GLN A 131 7.93 22.29 5.26
CA GLN A 131 7.42 21.66 6.48
C GLN A 131 8.47 20.78 7.17
N LYS A 132 9.70 20.70 6.67
CA LYS A 132 10.75 19.76 7.12
C LYS A 132 11.04 19.78 8.62
N ASP A 133 10.97 20.95 9.24
CA ASP A 133 11.28 21.17 10.66
C ASP A 133 10.05 21.02 11.57
N LYS A 134 8.84 20.88 11.01
CA LYS A 134 7.62 20.67 11.77
C LYS A 134 7.51 19.24 12.31
N PHE A 135 6.63 19.07 13.30
CA PHE A 135 6.24 17.77 13.83
C PHE A 135 4.89 17.33 13.22
N PRO A 136 4.60 16.02 13.18
CA PRO A 136 3.36 15.50 12.60
C PRO A 136 2.08 16.20 13.06
N GLY A 137 1.96 16.48 14.38
CA GLY A 137 0.79 17.17 14.93
C GLY A 137 0.57 18.62 14.47
N GLN A 138 1.53 19.19 13.73
CA GLN A 138 1.44 20.54 13.13
C GLN A 138 1.04 20.50 11.65
N LEU A 139 0.78 19.31 11.11
CA LEU A 139 0.43 19.07 9.71
C LEU A 139 -1.03 18.69 9.56
N SER A 140 -1.65 19.05 8.45
CA SER A 140 -2.96 18.48 8.07
C SER A 140 -2.86 16.98 7.79
N GLY A 141 -3.99 16.26 7.78
CA GLY A 141 -4.03 14.83 7.49
C GLY A 141 -3.40 14.50 6.12
N GLY A 142 -3.75 15.25 5.08
CA GLY A 142 -3.18 15.07 3.73
C GLY A 142 -1.66 15.35 3.70
N GLN A 143 -1.18 16.34 4.45
CA GLN A 143 0.26 16.57 4.60
C GLN A 143 0.95 15.42 5.32
N GLN A 144 0.37 14.91 6.40
CA GLN A 144 0.91 13.74 7.12
C GLN A 144 0.98 12.51 6.21
N GLN A 145 -0.04 12.26 5.41
CA GLN A 145 -0.06 11.14 4.48
C GLN A 145 1.01 11.27 3.38
N ARG A 146 1.19 12.47 2.83
CA ARG A 146 2.26 12.69 1.85
C ARG A 146 3.65 12.54 2.47
N VAL A 147 3.85 12.92 3.74
CA VAL A 147 5.09 12.64 4.48
C VAL A 147 5.26 11.11 4.67
N ALA A 148 4.19 10.37 4.97
CA ALA A 148 4.26 8.91 5.11
C ALA A 148 4.65 8.22 3.79
N ILE A 149 4.14 8.70 2.65
CA ILE A 149 4.54 8.23 1.33
C ILE A 149 6.03 8.55 1.08
N ALA A 150 6.47 9.79 1.31
CA ALA A 150 7.86 10.19 1.15
C ALA A 150 8.81 9.38 2.05
N ARG A 151 8.40 9.09 3.30
CA ARG A 151 9.13 8.22 4.22
C ARG A 151 9.29 6.80 3.68
N ALA A 152 8.22 6.21 3.15
CA ALA A 152 8.28 4.88 2.55
C ALA A 152 9.22 4.87 1.33
N LEU A 153 9.15 5.87 0.47
CA LEU A 153 10.03 6.02 -0.71
C LEU A 153 11.50 6.24 -0.35
N SER A 154 11.79 6.81 0.83
CA SER A 154 13.17 7.08 1.27
C SER A 154 14.02 5.81 1.41
N MET A 155 13.39 4.66 1.55
CA MET A 155 14.03 3.35 1.68
C MET A 155 14.37 2.68 0.33
N ASP A 156 14.10 3.31 -0.82
CA ASP A 156 14.24 2.72 -2.17
C ASP A 156 13.46 1.40 -2.34
N PRO A 157 12.16 1.39 -2.07
CA PRO A 157 11.40 0.16 -2.09
C PRO A 157 11.24 -0.40 -3.51
N ILE A 158 11.24 -1.73 -3.62
CA ILE A 158 10.94 -2.45 -4.88
C ILE A 158 9.44 -2.52 -5.18
N ALA A 159 8.62 -2.36 -4.15
CA ALA A 159 7.16 -2.30 -4.25
C ALA A 159 6.59 -1.44 -3.12
N MET A 160 5.45 -0.82 -3.38
CA MET A 160 4.70 -0.02 -2.42
C MET A 160 3.34 -0.67 -2.12
N LEU A 161 3.03 -0.79 -0.85
CA LEU A 161 1.74 -1.27 -0.35
C LEU A 161 0.98 -0.10 0.28
N PHE A 162 -0.27 0.10 -0.11
CA PHE A 162 -1.13 1.16 0.42
C PHE A 162 -2.38 0.55 1.04
N ASP A 163 -2.59 0.75 2.34
CA ASP A 163 -3.77 0.29 3.06
C ASP A 163 -4.71 1.45 3.36
N GLU A 164 -5.69 1.68 2.48
CA GLU A 164 -6.68 2.76 2.54
C GLU A 164 -6.07 4.15 2.80
N PRO A 165 -5.15 4.64 1.96
CA PRO A 165 -4.34 5.82 2.24
C PRO A 165 -5.13 7.14 2.34
N THR A 166 -6.39 7.17 1.93
CA THR A 166 -7.24 8.37 1.90
C THR A 166 -8.40 8.33 2.89
N SER A 167 -8.68 7.18 3.52
CA SER A 167 -9.90 6.98 4.32
C SER A 167 -9.95 7.78 5.64
N ALA A 168 -8.82 8.29 6.12
CA ALA A 168 -8.73 9.16 7.29
C ALA A 168 -8.61 10.65 6.92
N LEU A 169 -8.87 11.03 5.65
CA LEU A 169 -8.69 12.38 5.15
C LEU A 169 -10.02 13.06 4.86
N ASP A 170 -10.04 14.37 5.05
CA ASP A 170 -11.12 15.21 4.55
C ASP A 170 -11.14 15.20 3.01
N PRO A 171 -12.32 15.30 2.36
CA PRO A 171 -12.45 15.22 0.90
C PRO A 171 -11.55 16.19 0.11
N GLU A 172 -11.30 17.37 0.66
CA GLU A 172 -10.43 18.40 0.04
C GLU A 172 -8.96 17.96 -0.06
N MET A 173 -8.52 17.04 0.82
CA MET A 173 -7.12 16.59 0.90
C MET A 173 -6.85 15.30 0.10
N ILE A 174 -7.90 14.59 -0.30
CA ILE A 174 -7.79 13.28 -0.98
C ILE A 174 -7.01 13.43 -2.29
N ASN A 175 -7.34 14.42 -3.10
CA ASN A 175 -6.72 14.60 -4.42
C ASN A 175 -5.22 14.81 -4.35
N GLU A 176 -4.71 15.57 -3.37
CA GLU A 176 -3.28 15.82 -3.20
C GLU A 176 -2.49 14.51 -2.94
N VAL A 177 -3.08 13.57 -2.22
CA VAL A 177 -2.47 12.26 -1.94
C VAL A 177 -2.57 11.36 -3.16
N LEU A 178 -3.73 11.34 -3.84
CA LEU A 178 -3.92 10.54 -5.04
C LEU A 178 -3.02 10.98 -6.19
N ASP A 179 -2.76 12.28 -6.34
CA ASP A 179 -1.88 12.82 -7.38
C ASP A 179 -0.44 12.28 -7.21
N VAL A 180 0.09 12.27 -5.98
CA VAL A 180 1.39 11.63 -5.69
C VAL A 180 1.39 10.16 -6.07
N MET A 181 0.31 9.42 -5.76
CA MET A 181 0.21 7.99 -6.11
C MET A 181 0.09 7.77 -7.63
N VAL A 182 -0.57 8.68 -8.35
CA VAL A 182 -0.65 8.67 -9.82
C VAL A 182 0.74 8.86 -10.45
N GLU A 183 1.53 9.80 -9.94
CA GLU A 183 2.91 10.01 -10.40
C GLU A 183 3.76 8.74 -10.20
N LEU A 184 3.68 8.10 -9.02
CA LEU A 184 4.37 6.84 -8.75
C LEU A 184 3.98 5.72 -9.74
N ALA A 185 2.69 5.64 -10.09
CA ALA A 185 2.21 4.68 -11.07
C ALA A 185 2.80 4.93 -12.47
N HIS A 186 2.84 6.19 -12.90
CA HIS A 186 3.41 6.57 -14.20
C HIS A 186 4.92 6.34 -14.27
N GLU A 187 5.63 6.40 -13.15
CA GLU A 187 7.06 6.08 -13.06
C GLU A 187 7.33 4.56 -13.07
N GLY A 188 6.30 3.74 -13.10
CA GLY A 188 6.42 2.28 -13.12
C GLY A 188 6.69 1.66 -11.75
N MET A 189 6.32 2.35 -10.65
CA MET A 189 6.38 1.76 -9.31
C MET A 189 5.42 0.57 -9.22
N THR A 190 5.91 -0.57 -8.75
CA THR A 190 5.05 -1.71 -8.41
C THR A 190 4.19 -1.38 -7.21
N MET A 191 2.86 -1.45 -7.34
CA MET A 191 1.96 -1.06 -6.25
C MET A 191 0.84 -2.07 -6.04
N MET A 192 0.53 -2.34 -4.77
CA MET A 192 -0.71 -2.99 -4.35
C MET A 192 -1.47 -2.01 -3.45
N VAL A 193 -2.69 -1.63 -3.84
CA VAL A 193 -3.42 -0.51 -3.23
C VAL A 193 -4.80 -0.95 -2.79
N VAL A 194 -5.05 -0.98 -1.50
CA VAL A 194 -6.41 -1.10 -0.95
C VAL A 194 -7.04 0.27 -0.93
N THR A 195 -8.15 0.46 -1.65
CA THR A 195 -8.81 1.77 -1.72
C THR A 195 -10.29 1.66 -2.08
N HIS A 196 -11.05 2.69 -1.72
CA HIS A 196 -12.42 2.93 -2.17
C HIS A 196 -12.50 4.00 -3.27
N GLU A 197 -11.36 4.60 -3.64
CA GLU A 197 -11.27 5.65 -4.67
C GLU A 197 -11.30 5.03 -6.08
N MET A 198 -12.51 4.78 -6.59
CA MET A 198 -12.66 4.11 -7.90
C MET A 198 -12.24 4.99 -9.07
N GLY A 199 -12.28 6.32 -8.94
CA GLY A 199 -11.71 7.26 -9.92
C GLY A 199 -10.20 7.07 -10.08
N PHE A 200 -9.48 6.95 -8.98
CA PHE A 200 -8.05 6.61 -8.97
C PHE A 200 -7.80 5.23 -9.60
N ALA A 201 -8.56 4.21 -9.18
CA ALA A 201 -8.42 2.87 -9.71
C ALA A 201 -8.58 2.83 -11.24
N ARG A 202 -9.59 3.52 -11.78
CA ARG A 202 -9.79 3.66 -13.25
C ARG A 202 -8.61 4.34 -13.96
N LYS A 203 -8.00 5.33 -13.30
CA LYS A 203 -6.90 6.10 -13.89
C LYS A 203 -5.61 5.29 -14.00
N VAL A 204 -5.23 4.56 -12.95
CA VAL A 204 -3.87 3.99 -12.86
C VAL A 204 -3.80 2.47 -12.73
N ALA A 205 -4.85 1.78 -12.32
CA ALA A 205 -4.79 0.34 -12.14
C ALA A 205 -4.53 -0.38 -13.48
N ASN A 206 -3.69 -1.39 -13.45
CA ASN A 206 -3.59 -2.37 -14.53
C ASN A 206 -4.64 -3.46 -14.31
N ARG A 207 -4.86 -3.85 -13.07
CA ARG A 207 -5.76 -4.92 -12.66
C ARG A 207 -6.48 -4.57 -11.36
N VAL A 208 -7.68 -5.07 -11.19
CA VAL A 208 -8.50 -4.87 -9.99
C VAL A 208 -8.87 -6.22 -9.39
N ILE A 209 -8.63 -6.36 -8.11
CA ILE A 209 -9.03 -7.50 -7.29
C ILE A 209 -10.26 -7.07 -6.47
N PHE A 210 -11.35 -7.80 -6.62
CA PHE A 210 -12.53 -7.63 -5.79
C PHE A 210 -12.60 -8.73 -4.73
N MET A 211 -12.61 -8.32 -3.46
CA MET A 211 -12.70 -9.23 -2.32
C MET A 211 -14.08 -9.16 -1.66
N ASP A 212 -14.61 -10.32 -1.30
CA ASP A 212 -15.80 -10.44 -0.45
C ASP A 212 -15.63 -11.62 0.51
N LYS A 213 -16.00 -11.46 1.78
CA LYS A 213 -15.99 -12.50 2.82
C LYS A 213 -14.66 -13.29 2.91
N GLY A 214 -13.55 -12.58 2.82
CA GLY A 214 -12.22 -13.19 2.95
C GLY A 214 -11.69 -13.89 1.70
N GLN A 215 -12.39 -13.81 0.57
CA GLN A 215 -12.00 -14.44 -0.69
C GLN A 215 -11.77 -13.43 -1.79
N ILE A 216 -10.89 -13.76 -2.72
CA ILE A 216 -10.77 -13.07 -4.00
C ILE A 216 -11.88 -13.60 -4.90
N VAL A 217 -12.90 -12.78 -5.16
CA VAL A 217 -14.06 -13.14 -6.00
C VAL A 217 -13.78 -12.86 -7.46
N GLU A 218 -13.10 -11.76 -7.74
CA GLU A 218 -12.64 -11.40 -9.08
C GLU A 218 -11.21 -10.85 -9.03
N ASP A 219 -10.44 -11.16 -10.07
CA ASP A 219 -9.12 -10.61 -10.34
C ASP A 219 -9.04 -10.39 -11.86
N LEU A 220 -9.28 -9.15 -12.29
CA LEU A 220 -9.53 -8.81 -13.70
C LEU A 220 -8.72 -7.58 -14.14
N PRO A 221 -8.36 -7.47 -15.43
CA PRO A 221 -7.94 -6.21 -16.02
C PRO A 221 -8.95 -5.11 -15.72
N LYS A 222 -8.46 -3.88 -15.48
CA LYS A 222 -9.33 -2.77 -15.03
C LYS A 222 -10.52 -2.52 -15.98
N ASP A 223 -10.30 -2.60 -17.29
CA ASP A 223 -11.34 -2.31 -18.28
C ASP A 223 -12.47 -3.38 -18.25
N GLU A 224 -12.12 -4.64 -17.99
CA GLU A 224 -13.10 -5.70 -17.77
C GLU A 224 -13.86 -5.49 -16.48
N PHE A 225 -13.15 -5.20 -15.37
CA PHE A 225 -13.75 -5.00 -14.06
C PHE A 225 -14.75 -3.84 -14.05
N PHE A 226 -14.37 -2.69 -14.63
CA PHE A 226 -15.24 -1.51 -14.66
C PHE A 226 -16.31 -1.56 -15.77
N GLY A 227 -16.07 -2.30 -16.85
CA GLY A 227 -17.00 -2.41 -17.97
C GLY A 227 -18.06 -3.48 -17.76
N LYS A 228 -17.65 -4.68 -17.34
CA LYS A 228 -18.54 -5.83 -17.17
C LYS A 228 -18.00 -6.79 -16.12
N PRO A 229 -18.12 -6.47 -14.82
CA PRO A 229 -17.75 -7.40 -13.76
C PRO A 229 -18.57 -8.69 -13.87
N ARG A 230 -17.92 -9.82 -13.56
CA ARG A 230 -18.49 -11.15 -13.78
C ARG A 230 -19.44 -11.58 -12.67
N SER A 231 -19.11 -11.24 -11.41
CA SER A 231 -19.90 -11.64 -10.25
C SER A 231 -21.00 -10.62 -9.93
N GLU A 232 -22.18 -11.11 -9.54
CA GLU A 232 -23.28 -10.26 -9.07
C GLU A 232 -22.85 -9.37 -7.89
N ARG A 233 -21.95 -9.87 -7.05
CA ARG A 233 -21.41 -9.13 -5.90
C ARG A 233 -20.57 -7.93 -6.32
N ALA A 234 -19.70 -8.07 -7.31
CA ALA A 234 -18.92 -6.97 -7.84
C ALA A 234 -19.81 -5.96 -8.59
N GLN A 235 -20.80 -6.43 -9.34
CA GLN A 235 -21.80 -5.57 -10.01
C GLN A 235 -22.56 -4.72 -8.98
N ALA A 236 -23.08 -5.36 -7.93
CA ALA A 236 -23.80 -4.66 -6.85
C ALA A 236 -22.90 -3.68 -6.07
N PHE A 237 -21.62 -4.00 -5.92
CA PHE A 237 -20.63 -3.11 -5.29
C PHE A 237 -20.36 -1.88 -6.15
N LEU A 238 -20.07 -2.08 -7.43
CA LEU A 238 -19.78 -0.98 -8.36
C LEU A 238 -20.99 -0.06 -8.56
N SER A 239 -22.20 -0.61 -8.68
CA SER A 239 -23.40 0.20 -8.82
C SER A 239 -23.63 1.17 -7.65
N LYS A 240 -23.29 0.75 -6.42
CA LYS A 240 -23.41 1.61 -5.24
C LYS A 240 -22.36 2.74 -5.20
N ILE A 241 -21.15 2.49 -5.68
CA ILE A 241 -20.05 3.48 -5.57
C ILE A 241 -20.04 4.45 -6.75
N LEU A 242 -20.47 4.02 -7.94
CA LEU A 242 -20.47 4.86 -9.14
C LEU A 242 -21.69 5.78 -9.24
N HIS A 243 -22.71 5.59 -8.41
CA HIS A 243 -23.91 6.43 -8.35
C HIS A 243 -23.88 7.45 -7.18
N HIS A 244 -22.78 7.54 -6.45
CA HIS A 244 -22.45 8.62 -5.51
C HIS A 244 -21.34 9.49 -6.09
#